data_f3bf8c0bda16962cba48202802f712be
#
_entry.id   f3bf8c0bda16962cba48202802f712be
#
_cell.length_a   1.000
_cell.length_b   1.000
_cell.length_c   1.000
_cell.angle_alpha   90.00
_cell.angle_beta   90.00
_cell.angle_gamma   90.00
#
_symmetry.space_group_name_H-M   'P 1'
#
loop_
_entity.id
_entity.type
_entity.pdbx_description
1 polymer ?
#
loop_
_entity_poly.entity_id
_entity_poly.type
_entity_poly.pdbx_seq_one_letter_code
_entity_poly.pdbx_strand_id
1 'polypeptide(L)'
;MSFLSKFSKAIFAVAVAGAISASAFSEGEDYVKLEKPLSVEQNTLVKVFSYACPFCYKYDKTVTPKVVEKVAGLKYVPFHLKTKGEYGEAASKIFAVLAVMDEEKGVSLLDENSLFKKAKFAYYKAYHDQKQRWSDGKDEAAFLKTGLDAAGISEADYQKKLEDPKVAELLKKWDESYDVAKIQGVPAFVVNGKYLIMTKSITSLDGMTQLVEELLKK
;
A
#
# COMPACT_ATOMS: atom_id res chain seq x y z
N MET A 1 -5.95 -75.11 37.56
CA MET A 1 -6.82 -74.51 36.52
C MET A 1 -6.43 -73.07 36.34
N SER A 2 -5.69 -72.81 35.28
CA SER A 2 -5.08 -71.49 35.00
C SER A 2 -5.85 -70.83 33.88
N PHE A 3 -6.42 -69.62 34.14
CA PHE A 3 -7.06 -68.79 33.12
C PHE A 3 -6.10 -67.69 32.75
N LEU A 4 -5.47 -67.82 31.58
CA LEU A 4 -4.68 -66.74 30.93
C LEU A 4 -5.62 -65.81 30.16
N SER A 5 -5.80 -64.60 30.67
CA SER A 5 -6.48 -63.50 29.99
C SER A 5 -5.55 -62.86 28.96
N LYS A 6 -5.90 -62.94 27.66
CA LYS A 6 -5.21 -62.28 26.58
C LYS A 6 -5.72 -60.85 26.48
N PHE A 7 -4.91 -59.86 26.89
CA PHE A 7 -5.17 -58.45 26.59
C PHE A 7 -4.70 -58.14 25.16
N SER A 8 -5.66 -57.91 24.28
CA SER A 8 -5.43 -57.42 22.93
C SER A 8 -5.23 -55.90 22.97
N LYS A 9 -4.01 -55.42 22.68
CA LYS A 9 -3.74 -53.99 22.55
C LYS A 9 -4.14 -53.53 21.15
N ALA A 10 -5.30 -52.87 21.07
CA ALA A 10 -5.71 -52.15 19.87
C ALA A 10 -4.91 -50.87 19.76
N ILE A 11 -4.03 -50.79 18.75
CA ILE A 11 -3.29 -49.56 18.39
C ILE A 11 -4.25 -48.75 17.53
N PHE A 12 -4.78 -47.65 18.08
CA PHE A 12 -5.49 -46.63 17.30
C PHE A 12 -4.46 -45.76 16.56
N ALA A 13 -4.30 -46.00 15.28
CA ALA A 13 -3.59 -45.10 14.40
C ALA A 13 -4.49 -43.88 14.13
N VAL A 14 -4.19 -42.74 14.77
CA VAL A 14 -4.81 -41.44 14.44
C VAL A 14 -4.17 -40.96 13.16
N ALA A 15 -4.84 -41.13 12.03
CA ALA A 15 -4.49 -40.48 10.79
C ALA A 15 -4.81 -39.00 10.90
N VAL A 16 -3.80 -38.15 11.13
CA VAL A 16 -3.90 -36.72 10.99
C VAL A 16 -3.97 -36.42 9.48
N ALA A 17 -5.19 -36.35 8.96
CA ALA A 17 -5.43 -35.83 7.63
C ALA A 17 -5.12 -34.30 7.67
N GLY A 18 -3.91 -33.92 7.30
CA GLY A 18 -3.57 -32.53 7.03
C GLY A 18 -4.44 -32.03 5.88
N ALA A 19 -5.45 -31.22 6.17
CA ALA A 19 -6.19 -30.52 5.14
C ALA A 19 -5.21 -29.56 4.45
N ILE A 20 -4.73 -29.95 3.29
CA ILE A 20 -4.05 -29.04 2.37
C ILE A 20 -5.15 -28.09 1.87
N SER A 21 -5.29 -26.92 2.49
CA SER A 21 -6.15 -25.87 1.97
C SER A 21 -5.58 -25.49 0.60
N ALA A 22 -6.27 -25.90 -0.46
CA ALA A 22 -5.93 -25.43 -1.80
C ALA A 22 -6.06 -23.90 -1.80
N SER A 23 -5.00 -23.21 -2.25
CA SER A 23 -5.03 -21.76 -2.46
C SER A 23 -6.17 -21.42 -3.42
N ALA A 24 -6.98 -20.43 -3.06
CA ALA A 24 -8.05 -19.95 -3.93
C ALA A 24 -7.49 -19.08 -5.07
N PHE A 25 -6.20 -18.68 -4.98
CA PHE A 25 -5.53 -17.78 -5.91
C PHE A 25 -4.23 -18.37 -6.44
N SER A 26 -3.92 -18.05 -7.70
CA SER A 26 -2.81 -18.64 -8.46
C SER A 26 -1.67 -17.64 -8.69
N GLU A 27 -0.43 -18.07 -8.43
CA GLU A 27 0.76 -17.31 -8.83
C GLU A 27 0.87 -17.25 -10.36
N GLY A 28 1.21 -16.07 -10.89
CA GLY A 28 1.25 -15.79 -12.32
C GLY A 28 -0.06 -15.26 -12.88
N GLU A 29 -1.19 -15.53 -12.24
CA GLU A 29 -2.52 -15.05 -12.65
C GLU A 29 -3.05 -13.97 -11.73
N ASP A 30 -3.20 -14.25 -10.43
CA ASP A 30 -3.77 -13.35 -9.42
C ASP A 30 -2.71 -12.50 -8.74
N TYR A 31 -1.52 -13.03 -8.60
CA TYR A 31 -0.37 -12.32 -8.05
C TYR A 31 0.93 -12.85 -8.65
N VAL A 32 1.99 -12.07 -8.53
CA VAL A 32 3.35 -12.50 -8.84
C VAL A 32 4.28 -12.22 -7.65
N LYS A 33 5.25 -13.10 -7.44
CA LYS A 33 6.32 -12.86 -6.48
C LYS A 33 7.35 -11.93 -7.12
N LEU A 34 7.68 -10.83 -6.44
CA LEU A 34 8.70 -9.89 -6.89
C LEU A 34 10.08 -10.56 -6.80
N GLU A 35 10.90 -10.40 -7.84
CA GLU A 35 12.31 -10.85 -7.83
C GLU A 35 13.10 -10.13 -6.73
N LYS A 36 12.86 -8.82 -6.59
CA LYS A 36 13.42 -7.99 -5.53
C LYS A 36 12.30 -7.51 -4.62
N PRO A 37 12.19 -8.03 -3.39
CA PRO A 37 11.21 -7.56 -2.43
C PRO A 37 11.42 -6.08 -2.06
N LEU A 38 10.32 -5.37 -1.79
CA LEU A 38 10.36 -4.03 -1.23
C LEU A 38 10.80 -4.05 0.24
N SER A 39 11.50 -2.99 0.65
CA SER A 39 12.03 -2.84 2.01
C SER A 39 10.94 -2.38 3.01
N VAL A 40 10.03 -3.29 3.36
CA VAL A 40 8.94 -3.04 4.30
C VAL A 40 8.81 -4.15 5.34
N GLU A 41 8.12 -3.84 6.44
CA GLU A 41 7.82 -4.81 7.51
C GLU A 41 6.78 -5.84 7.04
N GLN A 42 6.63 -6.91 7.86
CA GLN A 42 5.54 -7.87 7.70
C GLN A 42 4.17 -7.24 8.03
N ASN A 43 3.11 -7.91 7.62
CA ASN A 43 1.73 -7.45 7.74
C ASN A 43 1.47 -6.10 7.07
N THR A 44 2.09 -5.87 5.92
CA THR A 44 1.94 -4.63 5.16
C THR A 44 1.23 -4.83 3.83
N LEU A 45 0.41 -3.85 3.48
CA LEU A 45 -0.09 -3.62 2.13
C LEU A 45 0.56 -2.36 1.58
N VAL A 46 1.56 -2.53 0.74
CA VAL A 46 2.16 -1.41 0.01
C VAL A 46 1.23 -1.04 -1.14
N LYS A 47 0.95 0.25 -1.29
CA LYS A 47 0.29 0.78 -2.47
C LYS A 47 1.21 1.71 -3.22
N VAL A 48 1.63 1.30 -4.41
CA VAL A 48 2.31 2.20 -5.34
C VAL A 48 1.26 3.05 -6.05
N PHE A 49 1.42 4.37 -6.00
CA PHE A 49 0.44 5.31 -6.53
C PHE A 49 1.08 6.57 -7.12
N SER A 50 0.29 7.35 -7.86
CA SER A 50 0.62 8.72 -8.26
C SER A 50 -0.61 9.60 -8.19
N TYR A 51 -0.43 10.89 -7.90
CA TYR A 51 -1.52 11.87 -7.93
C TYR A 51 -2.16 12.00 -9.33
N ALA A 52 -1.38 11.76 -10.39
CA ALA A 52 -1.85 11.82 -11.77
C ALA A 52 -2.52 10.52 -12.25
N CYS A 53 -2.78 9.56 -11.37
CA CYS A 53 -3.38 8.27 -11.70
C CYS A 53 -4.88 8.23 -11.33
N PRO A 54 -5.81 8.18 -12.30
CA PRO A 54 -7.25 8.19 -12.03
C PRO A 54 -7.74 6.95 -11.30
N PHE A 55 -7.17 5.79 -11.60
CA PHE A 55 -7.48 4.55 -10.89
C PHE A 55 -6.93 4.56 -9.46
N CYS A 56 -5.78 5.20 -9.20
CA CYS A 56 -5.28 5.39 -7.85
C CYS A 56 -6.28 6.17 -6.99
N TYR A 57 -6.84 7.25 -7.54
CA TYR A 57 -7.90 8.04 -6.90
C TYR A 57 -9.17 7.21 -6.63
N LYS A 58 -9.64 6.44 -7.62
CA LYS A 58 -10.81 5.56 -7.47
C LYS A 58 -10.59 4.55 -6.34
N TYR A 59 -9.45 3.85 -6.32
CA TYR A 59 -9.13 2.84 -5.31
C TYR A 59 -8.99 3.45 -3.91
N ASP A 60 -8.42 4.66 -3.79
CA ASP A 60 -8.30 5.33 -2.49
C ASP A 60 -9.66 5.77 -1.91
N LYS A 61 -10.64 6.07 -2.77
CA LYS A 61 -12.01 6.38 -2.33
C LYS A 61 -12.81 5.16 -1.90
N THR A 62 -12.61 3.99 -2.52
CA THR A 62 -13.60 2.91 -2.45
C THR A 62 -13.05 1.56 -2.01
N VAL A 63 -11.77 1.26 -2.22
CA VAL A 63 -11.20 -0.09 -2.02
C VAL A 63 -10.12 -0.10 -0.94
N THR A 64 -9.06 0.70 -1.12
CA THR A 64 -7.86 0.65 -0.26
C THR A 64 -8.19 0.75 1.25
N PRO A 65 -8.95 1.76 1.73
CA PRO A 65 -9.23 1.86 3.17
C PRO A 65 -10.07 0.69 3.68
N LYS A 66 -11.01 0.20 2.88
CA LYS A 66 -11.88 -0.92 3.26
C LYS A 66 -11.13 -2.25 3.36
N VAL A 67 -10.15 -2.51 2.49
CA VAL A 67 -9.31 -3.71 2.60
C VAL A 67 -8.46 -3.64 3.87
N VAL A 68 -7.85 -2.48 4.14
CA VAL A 68 -7.03 -2.31 5.36
C VAL A 68 -7.87 -2.44 6.64
N GLU A 69 -9.10 -1.93 6.64
CA GLU A 69 -10.04 -2.07 7.75
C GLU A 69 -10.47 -3.53 7.99
N LYS A 70 -10.74 -4.28 6.91
CA LYS A 70 -11.23 -5.67 7.00
C LYS A 70 -10.14 -6.67 7.42
N VAL A 71 -8.88 -6.43 7.11
CA VAL A 71 -7.78 -7.34 7.41
C VAL A 71 -7.10 -6.95 8.72
N ALA A 72 -7.30 -7.77 9.75
CA ALA A 72 -6.79 -7.48 11.09
C ALA A 72 -5.26 -7.31 11.11
N GLY A 73 -4.79 -6.21 11.70
CA GLY A 73 -3.37 -5.91 11.86
C GLY A 73 -2.63 -5.51 10.58
N LEU A 74 -3.34 -5.32 9.46
CA LEU A 74 -2.74 -4.89 8.21
C LEU A 74 -2.31 -3.41 8.29
N LYS A 75 -1.05 -3.14 8.00
CA LYS A 75 -0.49 -1.79 7.93
C LYS A 75 -0.53 -1.30 6.48
N TYR A 76 -1.06 -0.10 6.27
CA TYR A 76 -1.02 0.57 4.97
C TYR A 76 0.29 1.33 4.80
N VAL A 77 1.00 1.08 3.69
CA VAL A 77 2.28 1.72 3.38
C VAL A 77 2.22 2.29 1.95
N PRO A 78 2.11 3.62 1.78
CA PRO A 78 2.11 4.23 0.46
C PRO A 78 3.52 4.38 -0.10
N PHE A 79 3.69 4.08 -1.39
CA PHE A 79 4.89 4.40 -2.17
C PHE A 79 4.48 5.29 -3.34
N HIS A 80 4.93 6.54 -3.34
CA HIS A 80 4.61 7.45 -4.44
C HIS A 80 5.57 7.24 -5.62
N LEU A 81 5.00 7.13 -6.83
CA LEU A 81 5.76 6.98 -8.07
C LEU A 81 6.11 8.36 -8.64
N LYS A 82 7.33 8.82 -8.40
CA LYS A 82 7.81 10.14 -8.81
C LYS A 82 7.91 10.35 -10.32
N THR A 83 7.96 9.27 -11.09
CA THR A 83 8.10 9.33 -12.55
C THR A 83 6.78 9.52 -13.29
N LYS A 84 5.65 9.69 -12.57
CA LYS A 84 4.33 9.87 -13.17
C LYS A 84 3.69 11.20 -12.77
N GLY A 85 3.36 11.99 -13.79
CA GLY A 85 2.85 13.36 -13.67
C GLY A 85 3.97 14.40 -13.72
N GLU A 86 3.64 15.61 -14.16
CA GLU A 86 4.58 16.71 -14.42
C GLU A 86 5.32 17.13 -13.14
N TYR A 87 4.67 17.01 -11.98
CA TYR A 87 5.22 17.33 -10.66
C TYR A 87 5.51 16.09 -9.81
N GLY A 88 5.87 14.97 -10.43
CA GLY A 88 6.06 13.71 -9.70
C GLY A 88 7.12 13.81 -8.60
N GLU A 89 8.25 14.48 -8.85
CA GLU A 89 9.30 14.72 -7.85
C GLU A 89 8.82 15.62 -6.71
N ALA A 90 8.18 16.76 -7.03
CA ALA A 90 7.63 17.67 -6.03
C ALA A 90 6.55 16.98 -5.17
N ALA A 91 5.67 16.22 -5.81
CA ALA A 91 4.64 15.44 -5.11
C ALA A 91 5.24 14.41 -4.15
N SER A 92 6.31 13.70 -4.55
CA SER A 92 6.99 12.76 -3.67
C SER A 92 7.53 13.46 -2.43
N LYS A 93 8.18 14.61 -2.57
CA LYS A 93 8.71 15.40 -1.45
C LYS A 93 7.59 15.82 -0.48
N ILE A 94 6.49 16.39 -1.02
CA ILE A 94 5.35 16.81 -0.21
C ILE A 94 4.76 15.62 0.55
N PHE A 95 4.48 14.53 -0.14
CA PHE A 95 3.89 13.34 0.48
C PHE A 95 4.81 12.71 1.52
N ALA A 96 6.12 12.67 1.29
CA ALA A 96 7.07 12.14 2.25
C ALA A 96 7.15 13.00 3.51
N VAL A 97 7.21 14.32 3.37
CA VAL A 97 7.17 15.26 4.49
C VAL A 97 5.91 15.06 5.33
N LEU A 98 4.74 15.05 4.70
CA LEU A 98 3.46 14.92 5.41
C LEU A 98 3.29 13.53 6.04
N ALA A 99 3.78 12.47 5.40
CA ALA A 99 3.76 11.12 5.97
C ALA A 99 4.64 11.01 7.23
N VAL A 100 5.84 11.60 7.22
CA VAL A 100 6.73 11.65 8.39
C VAL A 100 6.10 12.48 9.51
N MET A 101 5.45 13.61 9.20
CA MET A 101 4.74 14.43 10.20
C MET A 101 3.55 13.69 10.82
N ASP A 102 2.82 12.90 10.04
CA ASP A 102 1.73 12.05 10.55
C ASP A 102 2.26 10.93 11.44
N GLU A 103 3.34 10.25 11.02
CA GLU A 103 3.99 9.20 11.81
C GLU A 103 4.45 9.72 13.18
N GLU A 104 5.09 10.87 13.24
CA GLU A 104 5.54 11.49 14.50
C GLU A 104 4.39 11.84 15.45
N LYS A 105 3.21 12.07 14.91
CA LYS A 105 1.98 12.32 15.68
C LYS A 105 1.18 11.04 15.98
N GLY A 106 1.64 9.88 15.51
CA GLY A 106 0.91 8.62 15.62
C GLY A 106 -0.40 8.59 14.83
N VAL A 107 -0.52 9.41 13.77
CA VAL A 107 -1.71 9.49 12.93
C VAL A 107 -1.59 8.50 11.77
N SER A 108 -2.59 7.62 11.60
CA SER A 108 -2.64 6.72 10.46
C SER A 108 -2.79 7.49 9.15
N LEU A 109 -2.04 7.09 8.10
CA LEU A 109 -2.11 7.72 6.77
C LEU A 109 -3.45 7.52 6.05
N LEU A 110 -4.37 6.72 6.63
CA LEU A 110 -5.76 6.56 6.17
C LEU A 110 -6.77 7.34 7.01
N ASP A 111 -6.35 7.91 8.16
CA ASP A 111 -7.20 8.71 9.02
C ASP A 111 -7.66 10.01 8.35
N GLU A 112 -8.85 10.51 8.71
CA GLU A 112 -9.38 11.79 8.17
C GLU A 112 -8.53 12.99 8.59
N ASN A 113 -7.83 12.89 9.72
CA ASN A 113 -6.94 13.95 10.20
C ASN A 113 -5.54 13.90 9.59
N SER A 114 -5.18 12.83 8.87
CA SER A 114 -3.87 12.68 8.22
C SER A 114 -3.58 13.83 7.26
N LEU A 115 -2.43 14.45 7.44
CA LEU A 115 -1.91 15.50 6.57
C LEU A 115 -1.63 14.96 5.17
N PHE A 116 -1.01 13.78 5.12
CA PHE A 116 -0.76 13.04 3.89
C PHE A 116 -2.06 12.77 3.11
N LYS A 117 -3.10 12.26 3.79
CA LYS A 117 -4.38 11.97 3.14
C LYS A 117 -5.04 13.24 2.60
N LYS A 118 -5.08 14.30 3.40
CA LYS A 118 -5.67 15.60 2.99
C LYS A 118 -4.99 16.12 1.72
N ALA A 119 -3.68 16.20 1.70
CA ALA A 119 -2.92 16.66 0.52
C ALA A 119 -3.14 15.74 -0.68
N LYS A 120 -3.07 14.40 -0.49
CA LYS A 120 -3.29 13.42 -1.56
C LYS A 120 -4.65 13.60 -2.23
N PHE A 121 -5.71 13.74 -1.46
CA PHE A 121 -7.06 13.93 -2.01
C PHE A 121 -7.25 15.32 -2.64
N ALA A 122 -6.57 16.36 -2.14
CA ALA A 122 -6.56 17.67 -2.78
C ALA A 122 -5.93 17.60 -4.17
N TYR A 123 -4.79 16.95 -4.31
CA TYR A 123 -4.17 16.74 -5.62
C TYR A 123 -5.04 15.89 -6.54
N TYR A 124 -5.61 14.80 -6.08
CA TYR A 124 -6.54 14.00 -6.87
C TYR A 124 -7.71 14.83 -7.40
N LYS A 125 -8.36 15.58 -6.52
CA LYS A 125 -9.49 16.45 -6.89
C LYS A 125 -9.07 17.53 -7.88
N ALA A 126 -7.97 18.24 -7.60
CA ALA A 126 -7.47 19.28 -8.49
C ALA A 126 -7.14 18.72 -9.88
N TYR A 127 -6.39 17.62 -9.95
CA TYR A 127 -5.93 17.05 -11.21
C TYR A 127 -7.04 16.37 -12.01
N HIS A 128 -7.87 15.52 -11.36
CA HIS A 128 -8.85 14.69 -12.06
C HIS A 128 -10.22 15.35 -12.21
N ASP A 129 -10.72 16.01 -11.17
CA ASP A 129 -12.06 16.58 -11.19
C ASP A 129 -12.04 18.01 -11.76
N GLN A 130 -11.09 18.85 -11.32
CA GLN A 130 -10.98 20.26 -11.72
C GLN A 130 -10.09 20.48 -12.95
N LYS A 131 -9.40 19.44 -13.46
CA LYS A 131 -8.49 19.51 -14.63
C LYS A 131 -7.32 20.48 -14.45
N GLN A 132 -6.95 20.76 -13.19
CA GLN A 132 -5.82 21.61 -12.88
C GLN A 132 -4.50 20.97 -13.34
N ARG A 133 -3.64 21.78 -13.99
CA ARG A 133 -2.34 21.33 -14.52
C ARG A 133 -1.17 22.21 -14.08
N TRP A 134 -1.44 23.24 -13.28
CA TRP A 134 -0.43 24.18 -12.76
C TRP A 134 0.53 24.63 -13.87
N SER A 135 -0.06 25.22 -14.92
CA SER A 135 0.65 25.70 -16.12
C SER A 135 1.48 24.62 -16.82
N ASP A 136 0.94 23.39 -16.89
CA ASP A 136 1.56 22.25 -17.56
C ASP A 136 3.04 22.03 -17.14
N GLY A 137 3.27 21.97 -15.83
CA GLY A 137 4.57 21.72 -15.26
C GLY A 137 5.43 22.96 -15.02
N LYS A 138 4.88 24.17 -15.19
CA LYS A 138 5.66 25.44 -15.10
C LYS A 138 5.36 26.26 -13.84
N ASP A 139 4.41 25.83 -13.01
CA ASP A 139 4.01 26.54 -11.79
C ASP A 139 4.08 25.58 -10.57
N GLU A 140 5.31 25.25 -10.17
CA GLU A 140 5.57 24.40 -9.03
C GLU A 140 5.11 25.05 -7.71
N ALA A 141 5.14 26.37 -7.61
CA ALA A 141 4.69 27.08 -6.42
C ALA A 141 3.18 26.88 -6.19
N ALA A 142 2.36 27.02 -7.24
CA ALA A 142 0.93 26.74 -7.14
C ALA A 142 0.62 25.26 -6.89
N PHE A 143 1.42 24.35 -7.45
CA PHE A 143 1.33 22.92 -7.14
C PHE A 143 1.60 22.68 -5.65
N LEU A 144 2.75 23.16 -5.14
CA LEU A 144 3.13 23.03 -3.73
C LEU A 144 2.03 23.59 -2.80
N LYS A 145 1.56 24.81 -3.11
CA LYS A 145 0.50 25.46 -2.34
C LYS A 145 -0.77 24.62 -2.24
N THR A 146 -1.17 23.93 -3.31
CA THR A 146 -2.37 23.05 -3.31
C THR A 146 -2.31 21.99 -2.22
N GLY A 147 -1.18 21.31 -2.05
CA GLY A 147 -1.01 20.26 -1.04
C GLY A 147 -0.85 20.82 0.36
N LEU A 148 -0.05 21.88 0.52
CA LEU A 148 0.22 22.49 1.82
C LEU A 148 -1.03 23.16 2.42
N ASP A 149 -1.79 23.90 1.63
CA ASP A 149 -3.06 24.50 2.08
C ASP A 149 -4.04 23.42 2.57
N ALA A 150 -4.16 22.32 1.82
CA ALA A 150 -5.05 21.21 2.21
C ALA A 150 -4.59 20.52 3.50
N ALA A 151 -3.29 20.42 3.74
CA ALA A 151 -2.71 19.87 4.95
C ALA A 151 -2.70 20.87 6.12
N GLY A 152 -2.89 22.18 5.86
CA GLY A 152 -2.77 23.23 6.87
C GLY A 152 -1.34 23.44 7.35
N ILE A 153 -0.35 23.26 6.47
CA ILE A 153 1.09 23.38 6.77
C ILE A 153 1.64 24.61 6.05
N SER A 154 2.44 25.41 6.76
CA SER A 154 3.14 26.54 6.15
C SER A 154 4.30 26.06 5.25
N GLU A 155 4.64 26.85 4.23
CA GLU A 155 5.79 26.55 3.39
C GLU A 155 7.09 26.50 4.21
N ALA A 156 7.24 27.36 5.20
CA ALA A 156 8.40 27.38 6.09
C ALA A 156 8.53 26.07 6.90
N ASP A 157 7.42 25.54 7.45
CA ASP A 157 7.42 24.27 8.16
C ASP A 157 7.71 23.10 7.22
N TYR A 158 7.16 23.14 6.01
CA TYR A 158 7.46 22.16 4.97
C TYR A 158 8.96 22.15 4.62
N GLN A 159 9.56 23.30 4.32
CA GLN A 159 10.98 23.40 3.96
C GLN A 159 11.88 22.90 5.10
N LYS A 160 11.59 23.31 6.33
CA LYS A 160 12.31 22.83 7.51
C LYS A 160 12.20 21.30 7.66
N LYS A 161 11.02 20.74 7.46
CA LYS A 161 10.78 19.29 7.60
C LYS A 161 11.39 18.49 6.44
N LEU A 162 11.52 19.07 5.27
CA LEU A 162 12.15 18.45 4.11
C LEU A 162 13.62 18.07 4.36
N GLU A 163 14.30 18.77 5.28
CA GLU A 163 15.69 18.49 5.67
C GLU A 163 15.82 17.31 6.68
N ASP A 164 14.69 16.77 7.17
CA ASP A 164 14.69 15.64 8.12
C ASP A 164 15.23 14.36 7.45
N PRO A 165 16.22 13.68 8.06
CA PRO A 165 16.77 12.42 7.52
C PRO A 165 15.70 11.34 7.26
N LYS A 166 14.62 11.30 8.04
CA LYS A 166 13.51 10.35 7.83
C LYS A 166 12.79 10.59 6.50
N VAL A 167 12.66 11.86 6.08
CA VAL A 167 12.08 12.21 4.77
C VAL A 167 12.97 11.70 3.65
N ALA A 168 14.28 11.92 3.75
CA ALA A 168 15.24 11.43 2.76
C ALA A 168 15.25 9.88 2.68
N GLU A 169 15.17 9.20 3.82
CA GLU A 169 15.07 7.74 3.90
C GLU A 169 13.76 7.25 3.24
N LEU A 170 12.64 7.89 3.52
CA LEU A 170 11.34 7.52 2.93
C LEU A 170 11.33 7.72 1.41
N LEU A 171 11.88 8.84 0.92
CA LEU A 171 12.03 9.10 -0.51
C LEU A 171 12.89 8.02 -1.20
N LYS A 172 14.01 7.64 -0.57
CA LYS A 172 14.86 6.55 -1.07
C LYS A 172 14.12 5.21 -1.12
N LYS A 173 13.30 4.89 -0.12
CA LYS A 173 12.45 3.69 -0.17
C LYS A 173 11.43 3.76 -1.31
N TRP A 174 10.86 4.93 -1.56
CA TRP A 174 9.89 5.11 -2.64
C TRP A 174 10.49 4.97 -4.04
N ASP A 175 11.81 5.09 -4.21
CA ASP A 175 12.46 4.80 -5.49
C ASP A 175 12.25 3.36 -5.95
N GLU A 176 12.03 2.41 -5.01
CA GLU A 176 11.70 1.01 -5.31
C GLU A 176 10.34 0.89 -6.05
N SER A 177 9.46 1.90 -5.96
CA SER A 177 8.16 1.94 -6.64
C SER A 177 8.25 1.82 -8.16
N TYR A 178 9.34 2.28 -8.74
CA TYR A 178 9.55 2.27 -10.19
C TYR A 178 9.60 0.85 -10.75
N ASP A 179 10.32 -0.06 -10.09
CA ASP A 179 10.44 -1.44 -10.53
C ASP A 179 9.11 -2.19 -10.43
N VAL A 180 8.32 -1.93 -9.40
CA VAL A 180 6.95 -2.45 -9.27
C VAL A 180 6.04 -1.91 -10.38
N ALA A 181 6.10 -0.60 -10.63
CA ALA A 181 5.26 0.06 -11.62
C ALA A 181 5.56 -0.40 -13.06
N LYS A 182 6.77 -0.86 -13.36
CA LYS A 182 7.12 -1.44 -14.67
C LYS A 182 6.32 -2.70 -15.00
N ILE A 183 5.88 -3.46 -14.00
CA ILE A 183 5.21 -4.76 -14.21
C ILE A 183 3.78 -4.56 -14.70
N GLN A 184 3.01 -3.64 -14.09
CA GLN A 184 1.59 -3.44 -14.44
C GLN A 184 1.11 -1.99 -14.37
N GLY A 185 2.01 -1.02 -14.13
CA GLY A 185 1.63 0.37 -13.87
C GLY A 185 1.11 0.61 -12.45
N VAL A 186 0.34 1.69 -12.29
CA VAL A 186 -0.27 2.07 -11.00
C VAL A 186 -1.79 2.24 -11.14
N PRO A 187 -2.59 1.92 -10.08
CA PRO A 187 -2.15 1.48 -8.77
C PRO A 187 -1.53 0.08 -8.80
N ALA A 188 -0.54 -0.16 -7.96
CA ALA A 188 -0.04 -1.49 -7.70
C ALA A 188 -0.10 -1.78 -6.20
N PHE A 189 -0.42 -3.03 -5.83
CA PHE A 189 -0.56 -3.45 -4.44
C PHE A 189 0.40 -4.59 -4.17
N VAL A 190 1.27 -4.44 -3.18
CA VAL A 190 2.26 -5.46 -2.80
C VAL A 190 2.07 -5.85 -1.34
N VAL A 191 1.86 -7.14 -1.09
CA VAL A 191 1.71 -7.70 0.25
C VAL A 191 3.08 -8.10 0.79
N ASN A 192 3.40 -7.71 2.02
CA ASN A 192 4.67 -8.01 2.70
C ASN A 192 5.93 -7.62 1.90
N GLY A 193 5.79 -6.64 0.98
CA GLY A 193 6.87 -6.27 0.07
C GLY A 193 7.24 -7.34 -0.97
N LYS A 194 6.56 -8.48 -1.00
CA LYS A 194 6.94 -9.66 -1.79
C LYS A 194 5.97 -10.00 -2.90
N TYR A 195 4.68 -9.90 -2.66
CA TYR A 195 3.64 -10.42 -3.56
C TYR A 195 2.86 -9.28 -4.19
N LEU A 196 3.11 -9.03 -5.47
CA LEU A 196 2.38 -8.03 -6.25
C LEU A 196 1.05 -8.63 -6.72
N ILE A 197 -0.05 -8.05 -6.27
CA ILE A 197 -1.39 -8.40 -6.72
C ILE A 197 -1.60 -7.90 -8.14
N MET A 198 -2.03 -8.78 -9.04
CA MET A 198 -2.38 -8.41 -10.40
C MET A 198 -3.73 -7.68 -10.40
N THR A 199 -3.73 -6.39 -10.73
CA THR A 199 -4.95 -5.54 -10.62
C THR A 199 -6.09 -6.01 -11.52
N LYS A 200 -5.80 -6.73 -12.61
CA LYS A 200 -6.81 -7.36 -13.49
C LYS A 200 -7.63 -8.43 -12.78
N SER A 201 -7.09 -9.07 -11.74
CA SER A 201 -7.77 -10.11 -10.95
C SER A 201 -8.62 -9.55 -9.82
N ILE A 202 -8.56 -8.24 -9.55
CA ILE A 202 -9.38 -7.59 -8.51
C ILE A 202 -10.78 -7.33 -9.06
N THR A 203 -11.67 -8.29 -8.91
CA THR A 203 -13.06 -8.21 -9.39
C THR A 203 -14.04 -7.69 -8.33
N SER A 204 -13.68 -7.82 -7.04
CA SER A 204 -14.49 -7.38 -5.90
C SER A 204 -13.63 -6.97 -4.71
N LEU A 205 -14.24 -6.24 -3.78
CA LEU A 205 -13.60 -5.90 -2.51
C LEU A 205 -13.28 -7.15 -1.68
N ASP A 206 -14.23 -8.07 -1.59
CA ASP A 206 -14.05 -9.29 -0.81
C ASP A 206 -12.99 -10.22 -1.43
N GLY A 207 -12.94 -10.34 -2.75
CA GLY A 207 -11.88 -11.07 -3.46
C GLY A 207 -10.50 -10.48 -3.18
N MET A 208 -10.35 -9.14 -3.23
CA MET A 208 -9.08 -8.51 -2.88
C MET A 208 -8.71 -8.73 -1.41
N THR A 209 -9.69 -8.66 -0.49
CA THR A 209 -9.48 -8.90 0.94
C THR A 209 -8.97 -10.32 1.18
N GLN A 210 -9.63 -11.34 0.61
CA GLN A 210 -9.23 -12.74 0.72
C GLN A 210 -7.84 -12.99 0.14
N LEU A 211 -7.53 -12.40 -1.02
CA LEU A 211 -6.20 -12.52 -1.62
C LEU A 211 -5.12 -11.91 -0.72
N VAL A 212 -5.36 -10.73 -0.13
CA VAL A 212 -4.43 -10.12 0.82
C VAL A 212 -4.22 -11.03 2.03
N GLU A 213 -5.29 -11.55 2.64
CA GLU A 213 -5.22 -12.46 3.79
C GLU A 213 -4.45 -13.75 3.48
N GLU A 214 -4.61 -14.30 2.27
CA GLU A 214 -3.86 -15.48 1.84
C GLU A 214 -2.36 -15.17 1.66
N LEU A 215 -2.04 -14.04 1.01
CA LEU A 215 -0.65 -13.63 0.77
C LEU A 215 0.10 -13.24 2.05
N LEU A 216 -0.59 -12.79 3.08
CA LEU A 216 -0.01 -12.52 4.40
C LEU A 216 0.50 -13.79 5.10
N LYS A 217 -0.05 -14.96 4.77
CA LYS A 217 0.32 -16.26 5.35
C LYS A 217 1.49 -16.94 4.62
N LYS A 218 1.90 -16.42 3.48
CA LYS A 218 3.04 -16.91 2.67
C LYS A 218 4.34 -16.23 3.08
#